data_8ffff4c8e9874977f43e37e69dbc4e58
#
_entry.id   8ffff4c8e9874977f43e37e69dbc4e58
#
_cell.length_a   1.000
_cell.length_b   1.000
_cell.length_c   1.000
_cell.angle_alpha   90.00
_cell.angle_beta   90.00
_cell.angle_gamma   90.00
#
_symmetry.space_group_name_H-M   'P 1'
#
loop_
_entity.id
_entity.type
_entity.pdbx_description
1 polymer ?
#
loop_
_entity_poly.entity_id
_entity_poly.type
_entity_poly.pdbx_seq_one_letter_code
_entity_poly.pdbx_strand_id
1 'polypeptide(L)' 'MADNSPVNSGDQGDVWTVGRLLTWTTEWLGTRGSDSPRLDAEVLLAFVRDCQRILLYTAFDEVVDGEQRQKFRELVR' A
#
# COMPACT_ATOMS: atom_id res chain seq x y z
N MET A 1 -12.60 -12.92 15.75
CA MET A 1 -12.44 -12.22 15.94
C MET A 1 -12.03 -11.81 15.84
N ALA A 2 -12.19 -12.05 15.55
CA ALA A 2 -11.82 -11.31 15.53
C ALA A 2 -11.29 -11.02 15.31
N ASP A 3 -11.30 -11.23 15.01
CA ASP A 3 -10.81 -10.54 14.92
C ASP A 3 -10.28 -10.28 14.76
N ASN A 4 -10.39 -10.59 14.53
CA ASN A 4 -9.95 -9.85 14.45
C ASN A 4 -9.47 -9.39 14.08
N SER A 5 -9.72 -9.45 13.86
CA SER A 5 -9.48 -8.67 13.60
C SER A 5 -9.11 -8.09 13.28
N PRO A 6 -9.17 -7.97 13.29
CA PRO A 6 -8.96 -7.10 13.06
C PRO A 6 -8.85 -6.63 12.54
N VAL A 7 -9.14 -6.74 12.41
CA VAL A 7 -9.17 -5.98 12.14
C VAL A 7 -9.31 -5.55 11.80
N ASN A 8 -9.62 -5.62 11.77
CA ASN A 8 -9.84 -4.82 11.74
C ASN A 8 -10.00 -4.34 11.63
N SER A 9 -10.30 -4.37 11.56
CA SER A 9 -10.55 -3.58 11.61
C SER A 9 -10.81 -3.15 11.40
N GLY A 10 -11.15 -3.20 11.22
CA GLY A 10 -11.50 -2.41 11.13
C GLY A 10 -11.72 -1.99 11.09
N ASP A 11 -12.07 -1.94 10.98
CA ASP A 11 -12.17 -1.17 11.02
C ASP A 11 -11.90 -0.59 11.13
N GLN A 12 -12.40 -0.75 11.59
CA GLN A 12 -11.99 0.01 11.66
C GLN A 12 -11.42 0.20 11.10
N GLY A 13 -12.04 -0.02 11.45
CA GLY A 13 -11.59 0.76 10.44
C GLY A 13 -10.24 0.51 9.88
N ASP A 14 -10.29 0.26 8.69
CA ASP A 14 -9.04 -0.02 8.02
C ASP A 14 -8.40 1.26 7.56
N VAL A 15 -7.49 1.76 8.38
CA VAL A 15 -6.67 2.91 8.00
C VAL A 15 -5.46 2.40 7.24
N TRP A 16 -5.38 2.73 5.97
CA TRP A 16 -4.25 2.35 5.12
C TRP A 16 -3.33 3.54 4.96
N THR A 17 -2.17 3.47 5.62
CA THR A 17 -1.12 4.48 5.43
C THR A 17 -0.25 4.08 4.25
N VAL A 18 0.55 5.05 3.76
CA VAL A 18 1.52 4.78 2.70
C VAL A 18 2.43 3.63 3.10
N GLY A 19 2.96 3.67 4.33
CA GLY A 19 3.87 2.63 4.80
C GLY A 19 3.23 1.26 4.87
N ARG A 20 2.00 1.21 5.39
CA ARG A 20 1.29 -0.07 5.50
C ARG A 20 1.01 -0.66 4.12
N LEU A 21 0.62 0.19 3.18
CA LEU A 21 0.32 -0.24 1.82
C LEU A 21 1.58 -0.75 1.13
N LEU A 22 2.70 -0.05 1.31
CA LEU A 22 3.97 -0.48 0.75
C LEU A 22 4.39 -1.84 1.30
N THR A 23 4.27 -2.04 2.60
CA THR A 23 4.66 -3.30 3.23
C THR A 23 3.82 -4.46 2.70
N TRP A 24 2.51 -4.27 2.66
CA TRP A 24 1.61 -5.30 2.14
C TRP A 24 1.93 -5.64 0.68
N THR A 25 2.11 -4.61 -0.13
CA THR A 25 2.33 -4.80 -1.57
C THR A 25 3.68 -5.45 -1.83
N THR A 26 4.70 -5.07 -1.06
CA THR A 26 6.02 -5.68 -1.19
C THR A 26 5.93 -7.19 -0.95
N GLU A 27 5.22 -7.61 0.08
CA GLU A 27 5.06 -9.03 0.36
C GLU A 27 4.28 -9.72 -0.76
N TRP A 28 3.20 -9.09 -1.21
CA TRP A 28 2.37 -9.67 -2.26
C TRP A 28 3.14 -9.84 -3.56
N LEU A 29 3.89 -8.81 -3.98
CA LEU A 29 4.68 -8.89 -5.20
C LEU A 29 5.79 -9.92 -5.08
N GLY A 30 6.35 -10.08 -3.89
CA GLY A 30 7.34 -11.13 -3.65
C GLY A 30 6.78 -12.52 -3.91
N THR A 31 5.53 -12.76 -3.50
CA THR A 31 4.88 -14.06 -3.74
C THR A 31 4.55 -14.26 -5.21
N ARG A 32 4.51 -13.19 -6.00
CA ARG A 32 4.20 -13.26 -7.43
C ARG A 32 5.46 -13.31 -8.30
N GLY A 33 6.63 -13.40 -7.68
CA GLY A 33 7.88 -13.59 -8.40
C GLY A 33 8.60 -12.32 -8.83
N SER A 34 8.24 -11.18 -8.25
CA SER A 34 8.95 -9.94 -8.54
C SER A 34 10.39 -10.03 -8.06
N ASP A 35 11.33 -9.59 -8.89
CA ASP A 35 12.75 -9.56 -8.53
C ASP A 35 13.08 -8.41 -7.57
N SER A 36 12.28 -7.35 -7.60
CA SER A 36 12.49 -6.17 -6.76
C SER A 36 11.14 -5.70 -6.21
N PRO A 37 10.54 -6.50 -5.32
CA PRO A 37 9.18 -6.20 -4.86
C PRO A 37 9.02 -4.83 -4.22
N ARG A 38 9.99 -4.42 -3.42
CA ARG A 38 9.90 -3.11 -2.73
C ARG A 38 9.98 -1.98 -3.74
N LEU A 39 10.90 -2.06 -4.68
CA LEU A 39 11.02 -1.03 -5.71
C LEU A 39 9.77 -0.96 -6.56
N ASP A 40 9.25 -2.11 -6.96
CA ASP A 40 8.05 -2.15 -7.78
C ASP A 40 6.86 -1.55 -7.03
N ALA A 41 6.72 -1.86 -5.75
CA ALA A 41 5.64 -1.30 -4.94
C ALA A 41 5.76 0.23 -4.85
N GLU A 42 6.98 0.74 -4.66
CA GLU A 42 7.20 2.18 -4.56
C GLU A 42 6.89 2.89 -5.87
N VAL A 43 7.31 2.32 -6.99
CA VAL A 43 7.05 2.90 -8.30
C VAL A 43 5.55 2.99 -8.56
N LEU A 44 4.83 1.91 -8.28
CA LEU A 44 3.39 1.89 -8.51
C LEU A 44 2.65 2.88 -7.62
N LEU A 45 3.02 2.95 -6.35
CA LEU A 45 2.34 3.86 -5.43
C LEU A 45 2.67 5.32 -5.75
N ALA A 46 3.92 5.60 -6.11
CA ALA A 46 4.31 6.95 -6.51
C ALA A 46 3.53 7.40 -7.74
N PHE A 47 3.29 6.48 -8.67
CA PHE A 47 2.50 6.78 -9.85
C PHE A 47 1.06 7.16 -9.46
N VAL A 48 0.45 6.39 -8.57
CA VAL A 48 -0.93 6.64 -8.12
C VAL A 48 -1.03 7.96 -7.39
N ARG A 49 -0.03 8.29 -6.57
CA ARG A 49 -0.02 9.53 -5.79
C ARG A 49 0.53 10.72 -6.59
N ASP A 50 0.99 10.47 -7.81
CA ASP A 50 1.54 11.50 -8.69
C ASP A 50 2.69 12.24 -8.01
N CYS A 51 3.67 11.48 -7.52
CA CYS A 51 4.82 12.06 -6.81
C CYS A 51 6.06 11.21 -7.08
N GLN A 52 7.22 11.73 -6.67
CA GLN A 52 8.47 10.99 -6.77
C GLN A 52 8.53 9.96 -5.64
N ARG A 53 9.25 8.86 -5.90
CA ARG A 53 9.35 7.78 -4.92
C ARG A 53 9.86 8.23 -3.56
N ILE A 54 10.83 9.14 -3.55
CA ILE A 54 11.41 9.60 -2.28
C ILE A 54 10.37 10.28 -1.40
N LEU A 55 9.36 10.89 -2.00
CA LEU A 55 8.31 11.55 -1.24
C LEU A 55 7.41 10.57 -0.48
N LEU A 56 7.43 9.29 -0.86
CA LEU A 56 6.70 8.28 -0.11
C LEU A 56 7.23 8.14 1.30
N TYR A 57 8.53 8.35 1.49
CA TYR A 57 9.13 8.23 2.81
C TYR A 57 8.80 9.41 3.71
N THR A 58 8.60 10.59 3.14
CA THR A 58 8.17 11.75 3.92
C THR A 58 6.69 11.67 4.26
N ALA A 59 5.94 10.90 3.49
CA ALA A 59 4.49 10.74 3.67
C ALA A 59 4.14 9.37 4.23
N PHE A 60 5.09 8.70 4.87
CA PHE A 60 4.96 7.29 5.24
C PHE A 60 3.75 7.04 6.14
N ASP A 61 3.44 7.99 7.02
CA ASP A 61 2.31 7.86 7.95
C ASP A 61 1.02 8.48 7.42
N GLU A 62 1.03 9.04 6.21
CA GLU A 62 -0.18 9.62 5.63
C GLU A 62 -1.17 8.52 5.24
N VAL A 63 -2.44 8.84 5.41
CA VAL A 63 -3.52 7.93 5.02
C VAL A 63 -3.72 8.01 3.51
N VAL A 64 -3.79 6.85 2.89
CA VAL A 64 -4.11 6.75 1.46
C VAL A 64 -5.63 6.64 1.36
N ASP A 65 -6.26 7.58 0.65
CA ASP A 65 -7.72 7.59 0.56
C ASP A 65 -8.23 6.41 -0.29
N GLY A 66 -9.55 6.20 -0.22
CA GLY A 66 -10.16 5.05 -0.88
C GLY A 66 -9.99 5.05 -2.39
N GLU A 67 -10.03 6.24 -3.01
CA GLU A 67 -9.88 6.35 -4.45
C GLU A 67 -8.47 5.97 -4.88
N GLN A 68 -7.46 6.45 -4.17
CA GLN A 68 -6.07 6.11 -4.47
C GLN A 68 -5.83 4.61 -4.26
N ARG A 69 -6.40 4.04 -3.18
CA ARG A 69 -6.27 2.60 -2.94
C ARG A 69 -6.89 1.78 -4.07
N GLN A 70 -8.03 2.23 -4.56
CA GLN A 70 -8.70 1.54 -5.66
C GLN A 70 -7.82 1.53 -6.91
N LYS A 71 -7.27 2.69 -7.28
CA LYS A 71 -6.38 2.79 -8.43
C LYS A 71 -5.15 1.93 -8.26
N PHE A 72 -4.56 1.97 -7.07
CA PHE A 72 -3.37 1.18 -6.77
C PHE A 72 -3.65 -0.31 -6.90
N ARG A 73 -4.78 -0.76 -6.37
CA ARG A 73 -5.16 -2.17 -6.44
C ARG A 73 -5.30 -2.64 -7.88
N GLU A 74 -5.85 -1.79 -8.74
CA GLU A 74 -6.01 -2.13 -10.15
C GLU A 74 -4.68 -2.27 -10.85
N LEU A 75 -3.69 -1.45 -10.48
CA LEU A 75 -2.37 -1.54 -11.08
C LEU A 75 -1.60 -2.76 -10.61
N VAL A 76 -1.81 -3.17 -9.38
CA VAL A 76 -1.04 -4.25 -8.76
C VAL A 76 -1.47 -5.63 -9.25
N ARG A 77 -2.68 -5.77 -9.70
CA ARG A 77 -3.20 -7.06 -10.15
C ARG A 77 -2.43 -7.69 -11.29
#